data_e67db203214015f1e2e91d544bc4f5fb
#
_entry.id   e67db203214015f1e2e91d544bc4f5fb
#
_cell.length_a   1.000
_cell.length_b   1.000
_cell.length_c   1.000
_cell.angle_alpha   90.00
_cell.angle_beta   90.00
_cell.angle_gamma   90.00
#
_symmetry.space_group_name_H-M   'P 1'
#
loop_
_entity.id
_entity.type
_entity.pdbx_description
1 polymer ?
#
loop_
_entity_poly.entity_id
_entity_poly.type
_entity_poly.pdbx_seq_one_letter_code
_entity_poly.pdbx_strand_id
1 'polypeptide(L)'
;MPTLNWIGKDKVANHHHDVPFRVLDHKYGYSAEKGEQSEVTKSGNKIIHGDNLEALKALLPEYEGKIDCIYIDPPYNTGKEKWVYNDNVNDKKIEKWLGEVVGAEGEDFTRHDKWLCMMFPRLNLLYKLLKEDGLFFCSIDDYEQGNLKPMLDIIFGHQNFLNNIIWQRAYSPINTKKRFSANHDFVMCYAKNKSQVNLLLPRTEDANDRYSNPDNDYRGIWKSSDFSVGPVVAEKLYPITLPSGRIVTPPSGRCWLLTKERYQEFIDDNRIWYGENGDAVPSVKKFITEVKDGMTPMTVWTYSEVGHTQDAKREIKELFPKSKLPFETPKPTKLLEKILSLKNNPNAIVLDSYAGTGSTAHAVLNLNKRDGGNRKFILVELEDYAEDITANRVKKAIRGYEFDGNKKTVLKSYSINLTNLKKSQKIIEELDLYKLNEKYSNVTLESDNGNIAIIGEEYISGKTEGTGGSFDFYELGAPIFNPDQNLNEEVGEQKIREYIYYTETKQHLEREQIAEQKYLLDNYNNTGYYFYYEKEKFTTLSVDTLNIVTEKAEQYLIYADHCLLEKEYMMARNIIFKKIPRDIKRF
;
A
#
# COMPACT_ATOMS: atom_id res chain seq x y z
N MET A 1 25.09 0.99 14.22
CA MET A 1 23.95 0.08 13.95
C MET A 1 24.48 -1.32 13.72
N PRO A 2 23.77 -2.37 14.16
CA PRO A 2 24.11 -3.71 13.73
C PRO A 2 23.98 -3.80 12.20
N THR A 3 24.94 -4.49 11.57
CA THR A 3 24.99 -4.64 10.11
C THR A 3 24.48 -6.03 9.77
N LEU A 4 23.40 -6.13 8.99
CA LEU A 4 22.97 -7.40 8.42
C LEU A 4 23.94 -7.79 7.31
N ASN A 5 24.51 -8.97 7.41
CA ASN A 5 25.36 -9.54 6.39
C ASN A 5 24.83 -10.91 5.97
N TRP A 6 24.87 -11.23 4.68
CA TRP A 6 24.43 -12.51 4.11
C TRP A 6 25.28 -12.87 2.89
N ILE A 7 25.26 -14.15 2.52
CA ILE A 7 26.00 -14.63 1.34
C ILE A 7 25.36 -14.04 0.07
N GLY A 8 26.18 -13.42 -0.77
CA GLY A 8 25.73 -12.77 -2.02
C GLY A 8 25.37 -11.29 -1.88
N LYS A 9 25.43 -10.69 -0.69
CA LYS A 9 25.12 -9.25 -0.48
C LYS A 9 25.88 -8.34 -1.45
N ASP A 10 27.19 -8.53 -1.58
CA ASP A 10 28.02 -7.66 -2.43
C ASP A 10 27.64 -7.74 -3.92
N LYS A 11 27.15 -8.91 -4.36
CA LYS A 11 26.70 -9.13 -5.75
C LYS A 11 25.37 -8.43 -6.04
N VAL A 12 24.48 -8.33 -5.03
CA VAL A 12 23.15 -7.75 -5.21
C VAL A 12 23.06 -6.28 -4.80
N ALA A 13 24.06 -5.75 -4.09
CA ALA A 13 24.05 -4.38 -3.58
C ALA A 13 23.74 -3.33 -4.67
N ASN A 14 24.33 -3.50 -5.86
CA ASN A 14 24.14 -2.63 -7.01
C ASN A 14 23.31 -3.26 -8.14
N HIS A 15 22.82 -4.49 -7.99
CA HIS A 15 22.14 -5.22 -9.06
C HIS A 15 20.94 -4.46 -9.66
N HIS A 16 20.21 -3.69 -8.85
CA HIS A 16 19.11 -2.85 -9.34
C HIS A 16 19.56 -1.77 -10.34
N HIS A 17 20.85 -1.45 -10.43
CA HIS A 17 21.39 -0.56 -11.48
C HIS A 17 21.62 -1.33 -12.79
N ASP A 18 21.97 -2.60 -12.71
CA ASP A 18 22.32 -3.43 -13.87
C ASP A 18 21.09 -4.04 -14.56
N VAL A 19 19.93 -4.03 -13.89
CA VAL A 19 18.67 -4.48 -14.47
C VAL A 19 18.34 -3.67 -15.73
N PRO A 20 18.02 -4.30 -16.88
CA PRO A 20 17.70 -3.57 -18.10
C PRO A 20 16.42 -2.76 -17.95
N PHE A 21 16.40 -1.56 -18.53
CA PHE A 21 15.14 -0.84 -18.74
C PHE A 21 14.36 -1.52 -19.85
N ARG A 22 13.13 -1.92 -19.54
CA ARG A 22 12.18 -2.45 -20.50
C ARG A 22 11.04 -1.47 -20.75
N VAL A 23 10.45 -1.55 -21.91
CA VAL A 23 9.21 -0.84 -22.21
C VAL A 23 8.02 -1.60 -21.64
N LEU A 24 6.93 -0.89 -21.38
CA LEU A 24 5.64 -1.49 -21.04
C LEU A 24 4.79 -1.55 -22.31
N ASP A 25 4.48 -2.76 -22.76
CA ASP A 25 3.66 -3.01 -23.93
C ASP A 25 2.19 -3.05 -23.53
N HIS A 26 1.43 -2.05 -23.93
CA HIS A 26 -0.01 -2.00 -23.72
C HIS A 26 -0.71 -3.11 -24.50
N LYS A 27 -1.50 -3.92 -23.84
CA LYS A 27 -2.27 -5.00 -24.46
C LYS A 27 -3.73 -4.62 -24.66
N TYR A 28 -4.37 -4.09 -23.63
CA TYR A 28 -5.74 -3.61 -23.69
C TYR A 28 -6.06 -2.66 -22.52
N GLY A 29 -7.06 -1.82 -22.72
CA GLY A 29 -7.74 -1.10 -21.67
C GLY A 29 -9.04 -1.80 -21.27
N TYR A 30 -9.49 -1.64 -20.02
CA TYR A 30 -10.78 -2.13 -19.55
C TYR A 30 -11.53 -1.06 -18.78
N SER A 31 -12.82 -0.90 -19.06
CA SER A 31 -13.70 0.02 -18.32
C SER A 31 -15.06 -0.60 -18.03
N ALA A 32 -15.77 -0.05 -17.03
CA ALA A 32 -17.12 -0.47 -16.68
C ALA A 32 -18.10 -0.33 -17.85
N GLU A 33 -17.93 0.73 -18.66
CA GLU A 33 -18.85 1.11 -19.74
C GLU A 33 -18.61 0.33 -21.03
N LYS A 34 -17.34 0.23 -21.45
CA LYS A 34 -16.96 -0.33 -22.76
C LYS A 34 -16.48 -1.78 -22.69
N GLY A 35 -16.17 -2.27 -21.47
CA GLY A 35 -15.48 -3.54 -21.31
C GLY A 35 -14.02 -3.44 -21.77
N GLU A 36 -13.52 -4.49 -22.42
CA GLU A 36 -12.18 -4.54 -22.97
C GLU A 36 -12.09 -3.76 -24.30
N GLN A 37 -11.03 -2.99 -24.48
CA GLN A 37 -10.79 -2.11 -25.64
C GLN A 37 -9.29 -2.05 -25.96
N SER A 38 -8.96 -1.78 -27.24
CA SER A 38 -7.56 -1.65 -27.68
C SER A 38 -6.89 -0.35 -27.25
N GLU A 39 -7.68 0.71 -27.01
CA GLU A 39 -7.15 2.02 -26.63
C GLU A 39 -6.84 2.07 -25.14
N VAL A 40 -5.86 2.93 -24.79
CA VAL A 40 -5.50 3.25 -23.41
C VAL A 40 -6.66 3.99 -22.75
N THR A 41 -7.02 3.57 -21.51
CA THR A 41 -8.14 4.15 -20.77
C THR A 41 -7.85 5.54 -20.20
N LYS A 42 -6.58 5.94 -20.11
CA LYS A 42 -6.11 7.17 -19.45
C LYS A 42 -6.50 7.27 -17.97
N SER A 43 -6.86 6.15 -17.34
CA SER A 43 -7.22 6.09 -15.92
C SER A 43 -6.02 6.30 -14.99
N GLY A 44 -4.82 5.96 -15.45
CA GLY A 44 -3.61 5.87 -14.64
C GLY A 44 -3.51 4.58 -13.82
N ASN A 45 -4.53 3.70 -13.86
CA ASN A 45 -4.49 2.37 -13.25
C ASN A 45 -3.79 1.38 -14.18
N LYS A 46 -2.81 0.64 -13.64
CA LYS A 46 -2.00 -0.29 -14.43
C LYS A 46 -1.97 -1.67 -13.78
N ILE A 47 -2.05 -2.71 -14.61
CA ILE A 47 -1.69 -4.09 -14.24
C ILE A 47 -0.60 -4.50 -15.21
N ILE A 48 0.54 -4.94 -14.68
CA ILE A 48 1.74 -5.28 -15.44
C ILE A 48 2.06 -6.75 -15.19
N HIS A 49 2.08 -7.55 -16.25
CA HIS A 49 2.52 -8.93 -16.21
C HIS A 49 4.01 -9.01 -16.51
N GLY A 50 4.77 -9.62 -15.62
CA GLY A 50 6.20 -9.87 -15.77
C GLY A 50 6.99 -9.79 -14.47
N ASP A 51 8.31 -10.01 -14.57
CA ASP A 51 9.21 -9.93 -13.41
C ASP A 51 9.14 -8.56 -12.75
N ASN A 52 8.91 -8.56 -11.43
CA ASN A 52 8.70 -7.31 -10.70
C ASN A 52 9.97 -6.45 -10.60
N LEU A 53 11.18 -7.03 -10.64
CA LEU A 53 12.42 -6.26 -10.64
C LEU A 53 12.57 -5.46 -11.94
N GLU A 54 12.29 -6.10 -13.09
CA GLU A 54 12.30 -5.43 -14.40
C GLU A 54 11.13 -4.44 -14.53
N ALA A 55 9.93 -4.79 -14.05
CA ALA A 55 8.77 -3.90 -14.06
C ALA A 55 8.97 -2.66 -13.19
N LEU A 56 9.51 -2.80 -11.98
CA LEU A 56 9.84 -1.66 -11.11
C LEU A 56 10.86 -0.74 -11.75
N LYS A 57 11.85 -1.29 -12.47
CA LYS A 57 12.82 -0.50 -13.24
C LYS A 57 12.14 0.26 -14.38
N ALA A 58 11.22 -0.40 -15.11
CA ALA A 58 10.45 0.20 -16.20
C ALA A 58 9.52 1.35 -15.73
N LEU A 59 9.07 1.31 -14.47
CA LEU A 59 8.22 2.35 -13.89
C LEU A 59 8.98 3.62 -13.47
N LEU A 60 10.31 3.57 -13.29
CA LEU A 60 11.07 4.72 -12.80
C LEU A 60 10.89 5.99 -13.65
N PRO A 61 10.93 5.95 -14.99
CA PRO A 61 10.81 7.16 -15.79
C PRO A 61 9.53 7.96 -15.56
N GLU A 62 8.45 7.28 -15.19
CA GLU A 62 7.14 7.90 -14.94
C GLU A 62 6.89 8.16 -13.46
N TYR A 63 7.38 7.29 -12.56
CA TYR A 63 6.95 7.23 -11.16
C TYR A 63 8.05 7.41 -10.11
N GLU A 64 9.31 7.71 -10.45
CA GLU A 64 10.35 7.94 -9.42
C GLU A 64 9.92 9.08 -8.48
N GLY A 65 9.84 8.78 -7.17
CA GLY A 65 9.42 9.73 -6.14
C GLY A 65 7.96 10.17 -6.19
N LYS A 66 7.06 9.41 -6.87
CA LYS A 66 5.65 9.79 -7.04
C LYS A 66 4.64 8.85 -6.37
N ILE A 67 5.05 7.68 -5.92
CA ILE A 67 4.15 6.69 -5.30
C ILE A 67 3.85 7.10 -3.85
N ASP A 68 2.59 7.27 -3.52
CA ASP A 68 2.14 7.67 -2.18
C ASP A 68 2.14 6.51 -1.18
N CYS A 69 1.78 5.31 -1.63
CA CYS A 69 1.68 4.13 -0.78
C CYS A 69 2.15 2.89 -1.53
N ILE A 70 3.06 2.16 -0.93
CA ILE A 70 3.50 0.85 -1.41
C ILE A 70 3.05 -0.20 -0.41
N TYR A 71 2.35 -1.22 -0.89
CA TYR A 71 2.07 -2.43 -0.14
C TYR A 71 2.63 -3.62 -0.90
N ILE A 72 3.30 -4.52 -0.22
CA ILE A 72 3.78 -5.79 -0.78
C ILE A 72 3.51 -6.97 0.15
N ASP A 73 3.24 -8.11 -0.47
CA ASP A 73 3.07 -9.41 0.18
C ASP A 73 4.05 -10.41 -0.45
N PRO A 74 5.37 -10.30 -0.16
CA PRO A 74 6.38 -11.16 -0.76
C PRO A 74 6.27 -12.59 -0.24
N PRO A 75 6.92 -13.58 -0.87
CA PRO A 75 7.03 -14.95 -0.34
C PRO A 75 7.59 -14.95 1.07
N TYR A 76 6.97 -15.72 1.99
CA TYR A 76 7.35 -15.76 3.41
C TYR A 76 8.51 -16.72 3.71
N ASN A 77 8.96 -17.46 2.71
CA ASN A 77 10.10 -18.38 2.84
C ASN A 77 9.90 -19.47 3.92
N THR A 78 8.70 -20.02 4.02
CA THR A 78 8.32 -20.98 5.08
C THR A 78 8.95 -22.37 4.92
N GLY A 79 9.53 -22.69 3.75
CA GLY A 79 10.13 -23.98 3.42
C GLY A 79 9.16 -25.13 3.16
N LYS A 80 7.86 -24.87 3.21
CA LYS A 80 6.80 -25.85 2.89
C LYS A 80 6.19 -25.66 1.54
N GLU A 81 6.42 -24.54 0.96
CA GLU A 81 5.81 -24.07 -0.26
C GLU A 81 6.77 -24.34 -1.41
N LYS A 82 6.26 -24.81 -2.51
CA LYS A 82 7.01 -24.84 -3.76
C LYS A 82 7.00 -23.42 -4.31
N TRP A 83 8.16 -22.79 -4.41
CA TRP A 83 8.35 -21.41 -4.83
C TRP A 83 7.73 -21.09 -6.20
N VAL A 84 6.41 -20.78 -6.19
CA VAL A 84 5.72 -20.00 -7.23
C VAL A 84 5.17 -18.81 -6.56
N TYR A 85 5.67 -17.68 -6.46
CA TYR A 85 5.22 -16.89 -5.38
C TYR A 85 4.97 -17.71 -4.09
N ASN A 86 5.11 -18.75 -4.16
CA ASN A 86 5.47 -19.89 -3.47
C ASN A 86 6.90 -20.11 -3.71
N ASP A 87 7.77 -19.33 -3.15
CA ASP A 87 9.12 -19.70 -2.98
C ASP A 87 9.75 -20.56 -4.13
N ASN A 88 9.09 -20.77 -5.22
CA ASN A 88 9.66 -21.28 -6.43
C ASN A 88 9.95 -20.09 -7.32
N VAL A 89 11.11 -19.53 -7.14
CA VAL A 89 11.76 -18.80 -8.21
C VAL A 89 12.02 -19.78 -9.36
N ASN A 90 10.92 -20.27 -9.94
CA ASN A 90 10.91 -21.18 -11.08
C ASN A 90 10.99 -20.41 -12.41
N ASP A 91 11.16 -19.11 -12.39
CA ASP A 91 11.75 -18.46 -13.54
C ASP A 91 13.19 -18.97 -13.65
N LYS A 92 13.44 -19.77 -14.68
CA LYS A 92 14.77 -20.31 -14.99
C LYS A 92 15.87 -19.23 -14.98
N LYS A 93 15.52 -17.97 -15.23
CA LYS A 93 16.45 -16.85 -15.17
C LYS A 93 16.79 -16.45 -13.73
N ILE A 94 15.80 -16.41 -12.84
CA ILE A 94 16.02 -16.08 -11.42
C ILE A 94 16.68 -17.26 -10.71
N GLU A 95 16.28 -18.50 -11.01
CA GLU A 95 16.91 -19.72 -10.50
C GLU A 95 18.37 -19.81 -10.91
N LYS A 96 18.65 -19.54 -12.19
CA LYS A 96 20.01 -19.48 -12.73
C LYS A 96 20.82 -18.37 -12.05
N TRP A 97 20.24 -17.18 -11.95
CA TRP A 97 20.89 -16.02 -11.32
C TRP A 97 21.14 -16.23 -9.82
N LEU A 98 20.17 -16.77 -9.06
CA LEU A 98 20.35 -17.13 -7.65
C LEU A 98 21.38 -18.25 -7.48
N GLY A 99 21.39 -19.25 -8.36
CA GLY A 99 22.42 -20.29 -8.41
C GLY A 99 23.81 -19.72 -8.67
N GLU A 100 23.94 -18.73 -9.55
CA GLU A 100 25.20 -18.03 -9.84
C GLU A 100 25.63 -17.12 -8.68
N VAL A 101 24.71 -16.47 -7.97
CA VAL A 101 24.99 -15.51 -6.89
C VAL A 101 25.27 -16.22 -5.55
N VAL A 102 24.47 -17.22 -5.19
CA VAL A 102 24.54 -17.90 -3.88
C VAL A 102 25.20 -19.28 -3.95
N GLY A 103 25.26 -19.87 -5.16
CA GLY A 103 25.83 -21.21 -5.41
C GLY A 103 24.79 -22.33 -5.35
N ALA A 104 25.17 -23.52 -5.86
CA ALA A 104 24.28 -24.67 -6.01
C ALA A 104 24.08 -25.49 -4.72
N GLU A 105 24.83 -25.21 -3.65
CA GLU A 105 24.78 -25.98 -2.41
C GLU A 105 23.70 -25.40 -1.48
N GLY A 106 22.52 -26.01 -1.57
CA GLY A 106 21.34 -25.59 -0.83
C GLY A 106 21.02 -26.47 0.34
N GLU A 107 21.56 -26.20 1.52
CA GLU A 107 20.93 -26.61 2.78
C GLU A 107 20.25 -25.42 3.45
N ASP A 108 19.40 -25.68 4.42
CA ASP A 108 18.43 -24.79 5.07
C ASP A 108 18.92 -23.35 5.41
N PHE A 109 20.22 -23.19 5.68
CA PHE A 109 20.82 -21.88 6.01
C PHE A 109 20.93 -20.93 4.79
N THR A 110 21.09 -21.44 3.57
CA THR A 110 21.22 -20.62 2.36
C THR A 110 19.88 -20.11 1.84
N ARG A 111 18.77 -20.63 2.33
CA ARG A 111 17.42 -20.22 1.96
C ARG A 111 17.16 -18.76 2.32
N HIS A 112 17.54 -18.35 3.52
CA HIS A 112 17.41 -16.96 3.96
C HIS A 112 18.30 -16.01 3.15
N ASP A 113 19.54 -16.42 2.83
CA ASP A 113 20.44 -15.63 1.97
C ASP A 113 19.86 -15.45 0.57
N LYS A 114 19.26 -16.47 -0.01
CA LYS A 114 18.59 -16.40 -1.32
C LYS A 114 17.41 -15.42 -1.28
N TRP A 115 16.59 -15.51 -0.24
CA TRP A 115 15.48 -14.59 -0.03
C TRP A 115 15.95 -13.13 0.10
N LEU A 116 16.99 -12.90 0.88
CA LEU A 116 17.60 -11.57 1.05
C LEU A 116 18.17 -11.04 -0.29
N CYS A 117 18.85 -11.89 -1.08
CA CYS A 117 19.34 -11.53 -2.41
C CYS A 117 18.21 -11.18 -3.38
N MET A 118 17.09 -11.89 -3.33
CA MET A 118 15.92 -11.61 -4.15
C MET A 118 15.26 -10.28 -3.77
N MET A 119 15.06 -10.04 -2.47
CA MET A 119 14.32 -8.89 -1.97
C MET A 119 15.10 -7.57 -2.05
N PHE A 120 16.40 -7.59 -1.80
CA PHE A 120 17.19 -6.37 -1.65
C PHE A 120 17.12 -5.42 -2.86
N PRO A 121 17.36 -5.87 -4.11
CA PRO A 121 17.29 -4.98 -5.28
C PRO A 121 15.86 -4.47 -5.54
N ARG A 122 14.83 -5.27 -5.26
CA ARG A 122 13.41 -4.89 -5.39
C ARG A 122 13.03 -3.80 -4.41
N LEU A 123 13.41 -3.96 -3.14
CA LEU A 123 13.17 -2.97 -2.09
C LEU A 123 13.89 -1.64 -2.37
N ASN A 124 15.09 -1.67 -2.97
CA ASN A 124 15.77 -0.45 -3.41
C ASN A 124 15.01 0.30 -4.51
N LEU A 125 14.44 -0.42 -5.50
CA LEU A 125 13.61 0.21 -6.53
C LEU A 125 12.30 0.74 -5.96
N LEU A 126 11.65 0.01 -5.05
CA LEU A 126 10.45 0.47 -4.35
C LEU A 126 10.72 1.74 -3.55
N TYR A 127 11.85 1.81 -2.85
CA TYR A 127 12.27 3.04 -2.14
C TYR A 127 12.44 4.23 -3.09
N LYS A 128 13.03 4.04 -4.29
CA LYS A 128 13.17 5.10 -5.30
C LYS A 128 11.82 5.60 -5.80
N LEU A 129 10.88 4.69 -6.04
CA LEU A 129 9.53 5.02 -6.51
C LEU A 129 8.71 5.77 -5.46
N LEU A 130 8.97 5.54 -4.17
CA LEU A 130 8.22 6.11 -3.07
C LEU A 130 8.44 7.63 -2.97
N LYS A 131 7.36 8.38 -2.76
CA LYS A 131 7.35 9.82 -2.50
C LYS A 131 7.96 10.16 -1.14
N GLU A 132 8.46 11.38 -0.93
CA GLU A 132 9.09 11.76 0.34
C GLU A 132 8.16 11.59 1.55
N ASP A 133 6.87 11.90 1.43
CA ASP A 133 5.85 11.66 2.44
C ASP A 133 5.15 10.29 2.28
N GLY A 134 5.72 9.41 1.46
CA GLY A 134 5.18 8.11 1.12
C GLY A 134 5.31 7.07 2.22
N LEU A 135 4.41 6.10 2.22
CA LEU A 135 4.33 4.99 3.16
C LEU A 135 4.63 3.67 2.47
N PHE A 136 5.43 2.85 3.12
CA PHE A 136 5.75 1.49 2.69
C PHE A 136 5.24 0.48 3.71
N PHE A 137 4.52 -0.53 3.24
CA PHE A 137 4.01 -1.64 4.03
C PHE A 137 4.44 -2.97 3.43
N CYS A 138 4.91 -3.89 4.27
CA CYS A 138 5.27 -5.24 3.88
C CYS A 138 4.68 -6.26 4.84
N SER A 139 3.84 -7.15 4.32
CA SER A 139 3.35 -8.30 5.07
C SER A 139 4.43 -9.37 5.16
N ILE A 140 4.60 -9.98 6.33
CA ILE A 140 5.59 -11.03 6.57
C ILE A 140 5.20 -11.84 7.82
N ASP A 141 5.69 -13.07 7.94
CA ASP A 141 5.55 -13.89 9.13
C ASP A 141 6.85 -13.96 9.96
N ASP A 142 6.85 -14.82 10.98
CA ASP A 142 7.99 -15.01 11.88
C ASP A 142 9.25 -15.56 11.17
N TYR A 143 9.13 -16.20 9.99
CA TYR A 143 10.28 -16.79 9.30
C TYR A 143 11.27 -15.75 8.80
N GLU A 144 10.78 -14.65 8.22
CA GLU A 144 11.65 -13.61 7.63
C GLU A 144 11.50 -12.23 8.27
N GLN A 145 10.62 -12.03 9.25
CA GLN A 145 10.45 -10.74 9.92
C GLN A 145 11.77 -10.23 10.53
N GLY A 146 12.52 -11.13 11.16
CA GLY A 146 13.82 -10.82 11.77
C GLY A 146 14.90 -10.41 10.77
N ASN A 147 14.86 -10.91 9.54
CA ASN A 147 15.78 -10.58 8.44
C ASN A 147 15.32 -9.34 7.67
N LEU A 148 14.02 -9.22 7.43
CA LEU A 148 13.43 -8.09 6.71
C LEU A 148 13.66 -6.76 7.43
N LYS A 149 13.50 -6.74 8.76
CA LYS A 149 13.63 -5.50 9.56
C LYS A 149 15.00 -4.82 9.37
N PRO A 150 16.16 -5.52 9.58
CA PRO A 150 17.46 -4.92 9.35
C PRO A 150 17.70 -4.54 7.89
N MET A 151 17.16 -5.27 6.92
CA MET A 151 17.25 -4.95 5.50
C MET A 151 16.54 -3.63 5.20
N LEU A 152 15.32 -3.44 5.70
CA LEU A 152 14.57 -2.20 5.56
C LEU A 152 15.26 -1.03 6.30
N ASP A 153 15.89 -1.29 7.46
CA ASP A 153 16.68 -0.28 8.16
C ASP A 153 17.89 0.20 7.35
N ILE A 154 18.49 -0.67 6.54
CA ILE A 154 19.60 -0.31 5.63
C ILE A 154 19.08 0.60 4.50
N ILE A 155 17.93 0.29 3.92
CA ILE A 155 17.39 0.96 2.73
C ILE A 155 16.68 2.27 3.10
N PHE A 156 15.78 2.23 4.09
CA PHE A 156 14.95 3.36 4.50
C PHE A 156 15.60 4.23 5.59
N GLY A 157 16.56 3.68 6.34
CA GLY A 157 17.06 4.24 7.59
C GLY A 157 16.18 3.85 8.79
N HIS A 158 16.80 3.42 9.89
CA HIS A 158 16.10 2.94 11.09
C HIS A 158 15.18 4.02 11.72
N GLN A 159 15.53 5.30 11.58
CA GLN A 159 14.74 6.43 12.06
C GLN A 159 13.38 6.55 11.35
N ASN A 160 13.27 6.01 10.15
CA ASN A 160 12.05 6.04 9.34
C ASN A 160 11.12 4.84 9.59
N PHE A 161 11.52 3.94 10.48
CA PHE A 161 10.62 2.91 10.98
C PHE A 161 9.45 3.52 11.75
N LEU A 162 8.23 3.18 11.37
CA LEU A 162 7.02 3.65 12.03
C LEU A 162 6.56 2.63 13.07
N ASN A 163 6.21 1.43 12.64
CA ASN A 163 5.81 0.36 13.55
C ASN A 163 5.81 -1.02 12.87
N ASN A 164 5.69 -2.06 13.69
CA ASN A 164 5.37 -3.42 13.29
C ASN A 164 3.93 -3.70 13.72
N ILE A 165 3.03 -3.76 12.76
CA ILE A 165 1.60 -3.98 12.99
C ILE A 165 1.37 -5.48 13.07
N ILE A 166 0.59 -5.92 14.05
CA ILE A 166 0.18 -7.31 14.23
C ILE A 166 -1.20 -7.49 13.62
N TRP A 167 -1.29 -8.28 12.55
CA TRP A 167 -2.54 -8.67 11.96
C TRP A 167 -2.97 -10.05 12.45
N GLN A 168 -4.09 -10.12 13.15
CA GLN A 168 -4.70 -11.37 13.57
C GLN A 168 -5.34 -12.08 12.37
N ARG A 169 -4.58 -12.98 11.71
CA ARG A 169 -5.00 -13.69 10.49
C ARG A 169 -5.89 -14.91 10.72
N ALA A 170 -5.99 -15.39 11.95
CA ALA A 170 -6.82 -16.52 12.34
C ALA A 170 -7.42 -16.31 13.72
N TYR A 171 -8.67 -16.72 13.92
CA TYR A 171 -9.36 -16.58 15.21
C TYR A 171 -9.27 -17.84 16.08
N SER A 172 -9.19 -19.02 15.47
CA SER A 172 -9.19 -20.30 16.18
C SER A 172 -7.80 -20.92 16.26
N PRO A 173 -7.43 -21.54 17.38
CA PRO A 173 -6.20 -22.28 17.48
C PRO A 173 -6.24 -23.55 16.60
N ILE A 174 -5.09 -23.91 16.04
CA ILE A 174 -4.92 -25.15 15.29
C ILE A 174 -4.59 -26.27 16.29
N ASN A 175 -5.56 -27.11 16.61
CA ASN A 175 -5.45 -28.16 17.64
C ASN A 175 -4.38 -29.22 17.36
N THR A 176 -3.94 -29.37 16.11
CA THR A 176 -2.85 -30.30 15.73
C THR A 176 -1.45 -29.77 16.08
N LYS A 177 -1.31 -28.51 16.47
CA LYS A 177 -0.03 -27.94 16.88
C LYS A 177 0.35 -28.36 18.30
N LYS A 178 1.58 -28.89 18.45
CA LYS A 178 2.10 -29.37 19.74
C LYS A 178 2.55 -28.24 20.70
N ARG A 179 2.76 -27.01 20.19
CA ARG A 179 3.25 -25.86 20.97
C ARG A 179 2.32 -24.68 20.74
N PHE A 180 2.79 -23.62 20.11
CA PHE A 180 1.97 -22.46 19.80
C PHE A 180 1.24 -22.62 18.46
N SER A 181 0.00 -22.15 18.41
CA SER A 181 -0.74 -21.95 17.17
C SER A 181 -0.55 -20.50 16.75
N ALA A 182 0.34 -20.24 15.79
CA ALA A 182 0.53 -18.91 15.25
C ALA A 182 -0.76 -18.44 14.58
N ASN A 183 -1.33 -17.35 15.07
CA ASN A 183 -2.60 -16.79 14.62
C ASN A 183 -2.46 -15.36 14.09
N HIS A 184 -1.25 -14.88 13.91
CA HIS A 184 -0.97 -13.55 13.40
C HIS A 184 0.16 -13.58 12.35
N ASP A 185 0.20 -12.55 11.53
CA ASP A 185 1.32 -12.13 10.70
C ASP A 185 1.65 -10.67 11.04
N PHE A 186 2.78 -10.19 10.54
CA PHE A 186 3.21 -8.82 10.71
C PHE A 186 2.96 -8.01 9.44
N VAL A 187 2.67 -6.73 9.62
CA VAL A 187 2.72 -5.73 8.55
C VAL A 187 3.72 -4.66 8.98
N MET A 188 4.92 -4.73 8.42
CA MET A 188 5.97 -3.77 8.73
C MET A 188 5.70 -2.46 8.02
N CYS A 189 5.77 -1.34 8.76
CA CYS A 189 5.47 -0.01 8.24
C CYS A 189 6.69 0.91 8.35
N TYR A 190 7.07 1.50 7.21
CA TYR A 190 8.11 2.53 7.08
C TYR A 190 7.55 3.76 6.36
N ALA A 191 8.12 4.91 6.65
CA ALA A 191 7.99 6.10 5.82
C ALA A 191 9.27 6.30 5.01
N LYS A 192 9.22 6.99 3.87
CA LYS A 192 10.46 7.45 3.23
C LYS A 192 11.12 8.54 4.07
N ASN A 193 10.32 9.49 4.56
CA ASN A 193 10.74 10.49 5.54
C ASN A 193 9.67 10.64 6.64
N LYS A 194 9.94 10.06 7.81
CA LYS A 194 9.01 10.03 8.95
C LYS A 194 8.57 11.42 9.40
N SER A 195 9.42 12.44 9.26
CA SER A 195 9.10 13.81 9.68
C SER A 195 7.98 14.45 8.84
N GLN A 196 7.73 13.94 7.64
CA GLN A 196 6.69 14.42 6.73
C GLN A 196 5.38 13.63 6.81
N VAL A 197 5.32 12.61 7.66
CA VAL A 197 4.16 11.71 7.73
C VAL A 197 3.35 11.96 9.00
N ASN A 198 2.06 12.12 8.82
CA ASN A 198 1.08 12.15 9.92
C ASN A 198 0.06 11.02 9.70
N LEU A 199 0.08 10.02 10.59
CA LEU A 199 -0.82 8.87 10.50
C LEU A 199 -2.08 9.15 11.31
N LEU A 200 -3.18 9.37 10.62
CA LEU A 200 -4.50 9.52 11.23
C LEU A 200 -5.52 8.70 10.43
N LEU A 201 -6.25 7.85 11.13
CA LEU A 201 -7.44 7.21 10.57
C LEU A 201 -8.65 8.15 10.69
N PRO A 202 -9.62 8.07 9.78
CA PRO A 202 -10.88 8.75 9.93
C PRO A 202 -11.52 8.43 11.28
N ARG A 203 -12.20 9.39 11.88
CA ARG A 203 -12.93 9.20 13.13
C ARG A 203 -14.11 8.25 12.88
N THR A 204 -14.31 7.29 13.79
CA THR A 204 -15.48 6.42 13.76
C THR A 204 -16.72 7.12 14.35
N GLU A 205 -17.91 6.67 13.99
CA GLU A 205 -19.16 7.13 14.60
C GLU A 205 -19.12 6.98 16.12
N ASP A 206 -18.72 5.81 16.64
CA ASP A 206 -18.56 5.56 18.09
C ASP A 206 -17.60 6.53 18.78
N ALA A 207 -16.57 7.03 18.09
CA ALA A 207 -15.66 8.03 18.63
C ALA A 207 -16.29 9.42 18.68
N ASN A 208 -17.22 9.71 17.76
CA ASN A 208 -17.99 10.95 17.70
C ASN A 208 -19.16 10.95 18.68
N ASP A 209 -19.83 9.81 18.89
CA ASP A 209 -20.96 9.65 19.81
C ASP A 209 -20.60 9.94 21.28
N ARG A 210 -19.30 9.94 21.60
CA ARG A 210 -18.79 10.36 22.93
C ARG A 210 -18.80 11.87 23.13
N TYR A 211 -19.12 12.64 22.10
CA TYR A 211 -19.19 14.09 22.18
C TYR A 211 -20.65 14.54 22.24
N SER A 212 -20.96 15.33 23.24
CA SER A 212 -22.28 15.94 23.42
C SER A 212 -22.11 17.38 23.91
N ASN A 213 -23.20 18.14 24.01
CA ASN A 213 -23.17 19.51 24.55
C ASN A 213 -24.31 19.70 25.58
N PRO A 214 -24.19 19.00 26.74
CA PRO A 214 -25.25 19.01 27.74
C PRO A 214 -25.48 20.39 28.42
N ASP A 215 -24.48 21.26 28.38
CA ASP A 215 -24.52 22.58 28.99
C ASP A 215 -24.63 23.75 27.96
N ASN A 216 -24.88 23.42 26.71
CA ASN A 216 -25.01 24.41 25.61
C ASN A 216 -23.80 25.33 25.47
N ASP A 217 -22.59 24.82 25.66
CA ASP A 217 -21.37 25.60 25.48
C ASP A 217 -21.27 26.11 24.02
N TYR A 218 -20.97 27.38 23.84
CA TYR A 218 -20.94 28.05 22.53
C TYR A 218 -19.88 27.48 21.57
N ARG A 219 -18.86 26.78 22.08
CA ARG A 219 -17.80 26.14 21.30
C ARG A 219 -18.25 24.82 20.65
N GLY A 220 -19.45 24.34 20.97
CA GLY A 220 -20.04 23.16 20.39
C GLY A 220 -19.91 21.89 21.25
N ILE A 221 -19.93 20.73 20.60
CA ILE A 221 -19.90 19.44 21.29
C ILE A 221 -18.52 19.13 21.88
N TRP A 222 -18.52 18.54 23.05
CA TRP A 222 -17.33 18.17 23.80
C TRP A 222 -17.49 16.82 24.50
N LYS A 223 -16.39 16.23 24.93
CA LYS A 223 -16.36 15.05 25.81
C LYS A 223 -15.63 15.35 27.09
N SER A 224 -16.04 14.69 28.19
CA SER A 224 -15.31 14.73 29.45
C SER A 224 -13.98 14.00 29.37
N SER A 225 -12.96 14.54 30.02
CA SER A 225 -11.64 13.94 30.16
C SER A 225 -11.25 13.97 31.63
N ASP A 226 -10.57 12.92 32.09
CA ASP A 226 -10.13 12.77 33.47
C ASP A 226 -9.36 14.00 33.97
N PHE A 227 -9.70 14.45 35.17
CA PHE A 227 -9.02 15.55 35.84
C PHE A 227 -7.94 15.07 36.81
N SER A 228 -7.83 13.78 37.07
CA SER A 228 -6.78 13.20 37.90
C SER A 228 -5.77 12.41 37.07
N VAL A 229 -4.47 12.58 37.38
CA VAL A 229 -3.34 11.96 36.67
C VAL A 229 -2.30 11.39 37.64
N GLY A 230 -1.45 10.50 37.18
CA GLY A 230 -0.23 10.08 37.83
C GLY A 230 1.00 10.42 36.99
N PRO A 231 2.20 10.45 37.53
CA PRO A 231 2.56 10.32 38.98
C PRO A 231 2.18 11.57 39.79
N VAL A 232 2.22 11.42 41.13
CA VAL A 232 1.86 12.48 42.08
C VAL A 232 2.85 13.65 42.02
N VAL A 233 2.30 14.87 41.91
CA VAL A 233 3.04 16.14 41.98
C VAL A 233 2.46 16.97 43.13
N ALA A 234 3.28 17.39 44.11
CA ALA A 234 2.85 18.03 45.35
C ALA A 234 1.99 19.30 45.14
N GLU A 235 2.34 20.13 44.17
CA GLU A 235 1.63 21.39 43.82
C GLU A 235 0.21 21.15 43.29
N LYS A 236 -0.08 19.89 42.89
CA LYS A 236 -1.39 19.48 42.32
C LYS A 236 -2.24 18.69 43.35
N LEU A 237 -1.81 18.64 44.62
CA LEU A 237 -2.54 18.07 45.70
C LEU A 237 -3.27 19.15 46.49
N TYR A 238 -4.46 19.52 46.08
CA TYR A 238 -5.29 20.52 46.74
C TYR A 238 -6.75 20.06 46.77
N PRO A 239 -7.53 20.45 47.82
CA PRO A 239 -8.95 20.18 47.84
C PRO A 239 -9.69 21.10 46.85
N ILE A 240 -10.77 20.58 46.26
CA ILE A 240 -11.69 21.33 45.39
C ILE A 240 -13.07 21.29 46.01
N THR A 241 -13.68 22.45 46.18
CA THR A 241 -15.09 22.57 46.56
C THR A 241 -15.94 22.57 45.31
N LEU A 242 -16.81 21.58 45.18
CA LEU A 242 -17.72 21.44 44.04
C LEU A 242 -18.87 22.46 44.15
N PRO A 243 -19.61 22.74 43.04
CA PRO A 243 -20.81 23.57 43.08
C PRO A 243 -21.86 23.09 44.09
N SER A 244 -21.96 21.79 44.36
CA SER A 244 -22.81 21.20 45.38
C SER A 244 -22.38 21.53 46.84
N GLY A 245 -21.20 22.13 47.06
CA GLY A 245 -20.59 22.33 48.37
C GLY A 245 -19.74 21.16 48.86
N ARG A 246 -19.73 20.02 48.21
CA ARG A 246 -18.91 18.87 48.56
C ARG A 246 -17.43 19.15 48.27
N ILE A 247 -16.54 18.73 49.20
CA ILE A 247 -15.10 18.87 48.99
C ILE A 247 -14.54 17.52 48.50
N VAL A 248 -13.75 17.58 47.47
CA VAL A 248 -13.07 16.41 46.86
C VAL A 248 -11.56 16.63 46.85
N THR A 249 -10.82 15.54 46.99
CA THR A 249 -9.36 15.50 46.89
C THR A 249 -8.96 14.48 45.82
N PRO A 250 -7.73 14.56 45.26
CA PRO A 250 -7.28 13.56 44.30
C PRO A 250 -7.35 12.14 44.88
N PRO A 251 -7.64 11.13 44.04
CA PRO A 251 -7.56 9.74 44.47
C PRO A 251 -6.16 9.37 44.98
N SER A 252 -6.06 8.39 45.88
CA SER A 252 -4.78 7.90 46.41
C SER A 252 -3.82 7.52 45.28
N GLY A 253 -2.57 7.97 45.34
CA GLY A 253 -1.55 7.75 44.32
C GLY A 253 -1.70 8.58 43.07
N ARG A 254 -2.61 9.55 43.03
CA ARG A 254 -2.84 10.50 41.90
C ARG A 254 -2.82 11.96 42.36
N CYS A 255 -2.71 12.88 41.44
CA CYS A 255 -2.89 14.31 41.67
C CYS A 255 -3.83 14.89 40.62
N TRP A 256 -4.25 16.14 40.80
CA TRP A 256 -5.03 16.83 39.77
C TRP A 256 -4.19 17.07 38.51
N LEU A 257 -4.84 17.17 37.35
CA LEU A 257 -4.19 17.46 36.07
C LEU A 257 -3.52 18.85 36.08
N LEU A 258 -4.18 19.84 36.67
CA LEU A 258 -3.78 21.23 36.69
C LEU A 258 -3.30 21.68 38.07
N THR A 259 -2.47 22.73 38.14
CA THR A 259 -2.21 23.47 39.38
C THR A 259 -3.46 24.27 39.77
N LYS A 260 -3.51 24.81 40.98
CA LYS A 260 -4.68 25.52 41.48
C LYS A 260 -4.98 26.80 40.65
N GLU A 261 -3.94 27.49 40.21
CA GLU A 261 -4.04 28.68 39.38
C GLU A 261 -4.61 28.34 38.00
N ARG A 262 -4.06 27.33 37.34
CA ARG A 262 -4.55 26.85 36.03
C ARG A 262 -5.97 26.29 36.12
N TYR A 263 -6.31 25.68 37.24
CA TYR A 263 -7.68 25.19 37.47
C TYR A 263 -8.67 26.36 37.50
N GLN A 264 -8.31 27.48 38.15
CA GLN A 264 -9.16 28.67 38.15
C GLN A 264 -9.35 29.25 36.74
N GLU A 265 -8.28 29.35 35.95
CA GLU A 265 -8.37 29.75 34.53
C GLU A 265 -9.34 28.89 33.73
N PHE A 266 -9.32 27.56 33.98
CA PHE A 266 -10.22 26.63 33.30
C PHE A 266 -11.67 26.74 33.78
N ILE A 267 -11.90 27.12 35.02
CA ILE A 267 -13.24 27.47 35.52
C ILE A 267 -13.76 28.74 34.83
N ASP A 268 -12.94 29.79 34.80
CA ASP A 268 -13.29 31.07 34.20
C ASP A 268 -13.59 30.97 32.70
N ASP A 269 -12.91 30.04 32.01
CA ASP A 269 -13.16 29.67 30.60
C ASP A 269 -14.24 28.58 30.42
N ASN A 270 -15.02 28.25 31.45
CA ASN A 270 -16.06 27.22 31.41
C ASN A 270 -15.57 25.84 30.86
N ARG A 271 -14.33 25.45 31.18
CA ARG A 271 -13.73 24.18 30.71
C ARG A 271 -13.82 23.05 31.73
N ILE A 272 -14.34 23.30 32.91
CA ILE A 272 -14.52 22.29 33.95
C ILE A 272 -15.98 21.86 34.00
N TRP A 273 -16.21 20.56 33.99
CA TRP A 273 -17.52 19.94 34.09
C TRP A 273 -17.65 19.16 35.40
N TYR A 274 -18.71 19.43 36.15
CA TYR A 274 -19.00 18.81 37.45
C TYR A 274 -20.22 17.87 37.40
N GLY A 275 -20.61 17.40 36.19
CA GLY A 275 -21.87 16.67 36.00
C GLY A 275 -23.08 17.61 35.97
N GLU A 276 -24.22 17.08 35.55
CA GLU A 276 -25.48 17.85 35.41
C GLU A 276 -25.92 18.49 36.73
N ASN A 277 -25.68 17.85 37.87
CA ASN A 277 -26.08 18.31 39.20
C ASN A 277 -24.96 19.05 39.95
N GLY A 278 -23.79 19.27 39.32
CA GLY A 278 -22.69 20.00 39.97
C GLY A 278 -21.99 19.23 41.10
N ASP A 279 -22.20 17.90 41.23
CA ASP A 279 -21.65 17.09 42.33
C ASP A 279 -20.65 16.01 41.86
N ALA A 280 -20.36 15.90 40.56
CA ALA A 280 -19.37 14.97 40.06
C ALA A 280 -17.94 15.48 40.25
N VAL A 281 -16.99 14.54 40.38
CA VAL A 281 -15.55 14.88 40.39
C VAL A 281 -15.25 15.67 39.10
N PRO A 282 -14.43 16.75 39.19
CA PRO A 282 -14.16 17.59 38.04
C PRO A 282 -13.63 16.79 36.85
N SER A 283 -14.08 17.15 35.67
CA SER A 283 -13.53 16.68 34.42
C SER A 283 -13.29 17.86 33.47
N VAL A 284 -12.35 17.70 32.51
CA VAL A 284 -12.04 18.74 31.53
C VAL A 284 -12.87 18.51 30.28
N LYS A 285 -13.55 19.56 29.79
CA LYS A 285 -14.21 19.55 28.48
C LYS A 285 -13.16 19.57 27.38
N LYS A 286 -13.19 18.56 26.51
CA LYS A 286 -12.41 18.54 25.27
C LYS A 286 -13.33 18.68 24.08
N PHE A 287 -13.29 19.84 23.43
CA PHE A 287 -14.15 20.13 22.28
C PHE A 287 -13.70 19.36 21.05
N ILE A 288 -14.66 18.95 20.22
CA ILE A 288 -14.38 18.22 18.98
C ILE A 288 -13.53 19.06 18.01
N THR A 289 -13.70 20.37 18.05
CA THR A 289 -12.95 21.35 17.24
C THR A 289 -11.48 21.52 17.67
N GLU A 290 -11.13 21.10 18.89
CA GLU A 290 -9.78 21.23 19.45
C GLU A 290 -8.97 19.94 19.36
N VAL A 291 -9.60 18.84 18.95
CA VAL A 291 -8.90 17.57 18.80
C VAL A 291 -8.43 17.37 17.36
N LYS A 292 -7.41 16.52 17.19
CA LYS A 292 -6.91 16.16 15.87
C LYS A 292 -8.05 15.63 15.00
N ASP A 293 -8.05 16.02 13.74
CA ASP A 293 -8.99 15.51 12.75
C ASP A 293 -8.60 14.07 12.34
N GLY A 294 -8.91 13.14 13.23
CA GLY A 294 -8.61 11.71 13.08
C GLY A 294 -8.15 11.04 14.36
N MET A 295 -8.01 9.74 14.27
CA MET A 295 -7.56 8.88 15.38
C MET A 295 -6.19 8.29 15.08
N THR A 296 -5.30 8.29 16.08
CA THR A 296 -4.03 7.58 16.00
C THR A 296 -4.29 6.08 15.83
N PRO A 297 -3.72 5.42 14.79
CA PRO A 297 -3.93 3.99 14.57
C PRO A 297 -3.30 3.15 15.68
N MET A 298 -3.99 2.09 16.07
CA MET A 298 -3.41 1.04 16.95
C MET A 298 -2.56 0.09 16.12
N THR A 299 -1.68 -0.65 16.79
CA THR A 299 -0.74 -1.58 16.15
C THR A 299 -1.20 -3.04 16.17
N VAL A 300 -2.26 -3.36 16.87
CA VAL A 300 -2.90 -4.69 16.84
C VAL A 300 -4.23 -4.57 16.10
N TRP A 301 -4.32 -5.27 14.98
CA TRP A 301 -5.50 -5.29 14.12
C TRP A 301 -6.17 -6.66 14.19
N THR A 302 -7.36 -6.68 14.75
CA THR A 302 -8.11 -7.91 14.97
C THR A 302 -8.79 -8.39 13.69
N TYR A 303 -9.05 -9.69 13.61
CA TYR A 303 -9.79 -10.26 12.49
C TYR A 303 -11.20 -9.65 12.34
N SER A 304 -11.84 -9.25 13.43
CA SER A 304 -13.16 -8.61 13.39
C SER A 304 -13.13 -7.23 12.74
N GLU A 305 -11.99 -6.54 12.82
CA GLU A 305 -11.81 -5.21 12.26
C GLU A 305 -11.38 -5.27 10.78
N VAL A 306 -10.42 -6.11 10.44
CA VAL A 306 -9.77 -6.12 9.12
C VAL A 306 -9.96 -7.43 8.33
N GLY A 307 -10.74 -8.36 8.86
CA GLY A 307 -10.89 -9.69 8.28
C GLY A 307 -9.71 -10.62 8.54
N HIS A 308 -9.89 -11.89 8.25
CA HIS A 308 -8.88 -12.94 8.40
C HIS A 308 -8.70 -13.71 7.08
N THR A 309 -7.75 -14.65 7.04
CA THR A 309 -7.45 -15.44 5.82
C THR A 309 -8.67 -16.18 5.27
N GLN A 310 -9.59 -16.64 6.13
CA GLN A 310 -10.80 -17.31 5.67
C GLN A 310 -11.79 -16.35 4.99
N ASP A 311 -11.87 -15.07 5.44
CA ASP A 311 -12.68 -14.05 4.77
C ASP A 311 -12.13 -13.79 3.36
N ALA A 312 -10.80 -13.63 3.25
CA ALA A 312 -10.15 -13.46 1.97
C ALA A 312 -10.40 -14.65 1.01
N LYS A 313 -10.36 -15.89 1.53
CA LYS A 313 -10.73 -17.09 0.74
C LYS A 313 -12.20 -17.06 0.30
N ARG A 314 -13.09 -16.55 1.15
CA ARG A 314 -14.51 -16.39 0.81
C ARG A 314 -14.69 -15.35 -0.29
N GLU A 315 -14.05 -14.18 -0.17
CA GLU A 315 -14.05 -13.14 -1.22
C GLU A 315 -13.62 -13.71 -2.59
N ILE A 316 -12.53 -14.48 -2.61
CA ILE A 316 -12.03 -15.10 -3.85
C ILE A 316 -13.01 -16.16 -4.37
N LYS A 317 -13.59 -16.98 -3.49
CA LYS A 317 -14.55 -18.01 -3.90
C LYS A 317 -15.84 -17.42 -4.46
N GLU A 318 -16.30 -16.30 -3.93
CA GLU A 318 -17.44 -15.56 -4.45
C GLU A 318 -17.16 -14.99 -5.85
N LEU A 319 -15.94 -14.45 -6.05
CA LEU A 319 -15.51 -13.96 -7.35
C LEU A 319 -15.32 -15.08 -8.38
N PHE A 320 -14.83 -16.26 -7.95
CA PHE A 320 -14.45 -17.38 -8.82
C PHE A 320 -15.04 -18.71 -8.34
N PRO A 321 -16.36 -18.89 -8.32
CA PRO A 321 -17.01 -20.03 -7.66
C PRO A 321 -16.67 -21.41 -8.29
N LYS A 322 -16.29 -21.41 -9.57
CA LYS A 322 -16.00 -22.65 -10.33
C LYS A 322 -14.50 -22.96 -10.51
N SER A 323 -13.61 -22.09 -10.02
CA SER A 323 -12.16 -22.21 -10.27
C SER A 323 -11.46 -22.90 -9.10
N LYS A 324 -10.53 -23.79 -9.42
CA LYS A 324 -9.47 -24.19 -8.49
C LYS A 324 -8.43 -23.09 -8.49
N LEU A 325 -8.46 -22.23 -7.49
CA LEU A 325 -7.51 -21.14 -7.38
C LEU A 325 -6.17 -21.63 -6.81
N PRO A 326 -5.04 -21.19 -7.36
CA PRO A 326 -3.71 -21.60 -6.89
C PRO A 326 -3.32 -20.94 -5.55
N PHE A 327 -4.19 -20.11 -4.96
CA PHE A 327 -3.87 -19.33 -3.76
C PHE A 327 -4.33 -20.00 -2.47
N GLU A 328 -3.37 -20.24 -1.57
CA GLU A 328 -3.66 -20.75 -0.22
C GLU A 328 -3.97 -19.64 0.77
N THR A 329 -3.36 -18.45 0.63
CA THR A 329 -3.41 -17.38 1.63
C THR A 329 -3.61 -15.97 1.02
N PRO A 330 -4.74 -15.68 0.35
CA PRO A 330 -5.02 -14.32 -0.11
C PRO A 330 -5.17 -13.36 1.08
N LYS A 331 -4.96 -12.06 0.85
CA LYS A 331 -5.21 -11.01 1.85
C LYS A 331 -6.64 -10.47 1.72
N PRO A 332 -7.33 -10.20 2.85
CA PRO A 332 -8.67 -9.62 2.81
C PRO A 332 -8.62 -8.15 2.36
N THR A 333 -9.58 -7.74 1.54
CA THR A 333 -9.67 -6.35 1.06
C THR A 333 -9.77 -5.34 2.20
N LYS A 334 -10.45 -5.68 3.31
CA LYS A 334 -10.57 -4.82 4.50
C LYS A 334 -9.22 -4.49 5.15
N LEU A 335 -8.26 -5.44 5.16
CA LEU A 335 -6.91 -5.18 5.66
C LEU A 335 -6.21 -4.12 4.81
N LEU A 336 -6.31 -4.26 3.49
CA LEU A 336 -5.70 -3.34 2.54
C LEU A 336 -6.40 -1.98 2.55
N GLU A 337 -7.73 -1.94 2.64
CA GLU A 337 -8.47 -0.68 2.82
C GLU A 337 -7.99 0.09 4.05
N LYS A 338 -7.77 -0.60 5.19
CA LYS A 338 -7.25 0.03 6.40
C LYS A 338 -5.82 0.55 6.20
N ILE A 339 -4.92 -0.24 5.58
CA ILE A 339 -3.56 0.18 5.23
C ILE A 339 -3.60 1.45 4.39
N LEU A 340 -4.38 1.46 3.31
CA LEU A 340 -4.48 2.58 2.38
C LEU A 340 -5.10 3.82 3.03
N SER A 341 -6.03 3.64 3.96
CA SER A 341 -6.64 4.74 4.71
C SER A 341 -5.65 5.50 5.61
N LEU A 342 -4.53 4.87 6.01
CA LEU A 342 -3.48 5.52 6.79
C LEU A 342 -2.80 6.67 6.03
N LYS A 343 -2.72 6.60 4.70
CA LYS A 343 -2.17 7.69 3.88
C LYS A 343 -3.10 8.92 3.83
N ASN A 344 -4.41 8.70 4.04
CA ASN A 344 -5.46 9.73 4.03
C ASN A 344 -5.37 10.71 2.83
N ASN A 345 -5.00 10.18 1.65
CA ASN A 345 -4.95 10.92 0.40
C ASN A 345 -5.94 10.32 -0.60
N PRO A 346 -7.03 11.03 -0.96
CA PRO A 346 -8.04 10.51 -1.89
C PRO A 346 -7.55 10.41 -3.33
N ASN A 347 -6.38 10.95 -3.64
CA ASN A 347 -5.74 10.89 -4.96
C ASN A 347 -4.42 10.09 -4.94
N ALA A 348 -4.19 9.27 -3.91
CA ALA A 348 -2.95 8.52 -3.75
C ALA A 348 -2.69 7.56 -4.93
N ILE A 349 -1.42 7.44 -5.32
CA ILE A 349 -0.95 6.37 -6.20
C ILE A 349 -0.43 5.23 -5.33
N VAL A 350 -1.02 4.06 -5.52
CA VAL A 350 -0.74 2.84 -4.76
C VAL A 350 -0.01 1.84 -5.64
N LEU A 351 1.10 1.30 -5.18
CA LEU A 351 1.87 0.28 -5.89
C LEU A 351 1.88 -1.03 -5.08
N ASP A 352 1.62 -2.13 -5.76
CA ASP A 352 1.80 -3.49 -5.24
C ASP A 352 2.55 -4.33 -6.28
N SER A 353 3.80 -4.66 -5.97
CA SER A 353 4.67 -5.43 -6.87
C SER A 353 4.63 -6.93 -6.64
N TYR A 354 3.71 -7.40 -5.81
CA TYR A 354 3.39 -8.81 -5.55
C TYR A 354 1.88 -8.96 -5.54
N ALA A 355 1.25 -8.60 -6.67
CA ALA A 355 -0.19 -8.38 -6.76
C ALA A 355 -1.06 -9.59 -6.42
N GLY A 356 -0.55 -10.80 -6.65
CA GLY A 356 -1.26 -12.04 -6.36
C GLY A 356 -2.66 -12.04 -7.01
N THR A 357 -3.66 -12.12 -6.17
CA THR A 357 -5.06 -12.11 -6.65
C THR A 357 -5.61 -10.72 -7.01
N GLY A 358 -4.84 -9.64 -6.89
CA GLY A 358 -5.31 -8.27 -7.16
C GLY A 358 -6.15 -7.64 -6.04
N SER A 359 -5.96 -8.10 -4.80
CA SER A 359 -6.70 -7.58 -3.64
C SER A 359 -6.47 -6.09 -3.41
N THR A 360 -5.25 -5.60 -3.68
CA THR A 360 -4.88 -4.19 -3.51
C THR A 360 -5.66 -3.28 -4.46
N ALA A 361 -5.81 -3.64 -5.73
CA ALA A 361 -6.63 -2.87 -6.67
C ALA A 361 -8.11 -2.87 -6.25
N HIS A 362 -8.63 -4.03 -5.81
CA HIS A 362 -10.00 -4.12 -5.31
C HIS A 362 -10.23 -3.20 -4.10
N ALA A 363 -9.28 -3.16 -3.15
CA ALA A 363 -9.35 -2.24 -2.00
C ALA A 363 -9.30 -0.76 -2.43
N VAL A 364 -8.46 -0.39 -3.40
CA VAL A 364 -8.42 0.97 -3.97
C VAL A 364 -9.78 1.36 -4.57
N LEU A 365 -10.35 0.48 -5.38
CA LEU A 365 -11.65 0.71 -6.03
C LEU A 365 -12.79 0.84 -5.01
N ASN A 366 -12.80 0.01 -3.96
CA ASN A 366 -13.77 0.11 -2.87
C ASN A 366 -13.67 1.44 -2.13
N LEU A 367 -12.46 1.89 -1.82
CA LEU A 367 -12.22 3.18 -1.18
C LEU A 367 -12.74 4.33 -2.05
N ASN A 368 -12.41 4.33 -3.34
CA ASN A 368 -12.87 5.35 -4.28
C ASN A 368 -14.42 5.38 -4.38
N LYS A 369 -15.08 4.22 -4.43
CA LYS A 369 -16.55 4.14 -4.42
C LYS A 369 -17.13 4.70 -3.13
N ARG A 370 -16.47 4.45 -1.98
CA ARG A 370 -16.97 4.84 -0.65
C ARG A 370 -16.85 6.32 -0.38
N ASP A 371 -15.72 6.95 -0.75
CA ASP A 371 -15.40 8.34 -0.39
C ASP A 371 -15.34 9.31 -1.58
N GLY A 372 -15.62 8.82 -2.80
CA GLY A 372 -15.53 9.63 -4.02
C GLY A 372 -14.10 9.99 -4.44
N GLY A 373 -13.10 9.31 -3.87
CA GLY A 373 -11.69 9.51 -4.19
C GLY A 373 -11.32 9.07 -5.62
N ASN A 374 -10.12 9.46 -6.03
CA ASN A 374 -9.54 9.12 -7.35
C ASN A 374 -8.16 8.48 -7.19
N ARG A 375 -8.02 7.58 -6.18
CA ARG A 375 -6.78 6.82 -5.98
C ARG A 375 -6.49 5.96 -7.21
N LYS A 376 -5.22 5.80 -7.52
CA LYS A 376 -4.73 4.97 -8.61
C LYS A 376 -4.01 3.75 -8.05
N PHE A 377 -4.03 2.66 -8.82
CA PHE A 377 -3.26 1.48 -8.50
C PHE A 377 -2.31 1.09 -9.63
N ILE A 378 -1.17 0.55 -9.26
CA ILE A 378 -0.20 -0.10 -10.15
C ILE A 378 0.07 -1.46 -9.54
N LEU A 379 -0.29 -2.52 -10.25
CA LEU A 379 -0.06 -3.90 -9.85
C LEU A 379 1.00 -4.51 -10.75
N VAL A 380 1.90 -5.29 -10.16
CA VAL A 380 2.84 -6.14 -10.91
C VAL A 380 2.66 -7.57 -10.46
N GLU A 381 2.51 -8.49 -11.42
CA GLU A 381 2.37 -9.92 -11.20
C GLU A 381 3.27 -10.69 -12.15
N LEU A 382 4.07 -11.59 -11.58
CA LEU A 382 5.03 -12.39 -12.34
C LEU A 382 4.39 -13.57 -13.06
N GLU A 383 3.40 -14.18 -12.40
CA GLU A 383 2.88 -15.48 -12.78
C GLU A 383 1.88 -15.40 -13.93
N ASP A 384 1.78 -16.49 -14.70
CA ASP A 384 0.89 -16.60 -15.87
C ASP A 384 -0.59 -16.33 -15.55
N TYR A 385 -1.00 -16.43 -14.28
CA TYR A 385 -2.37 -16.12 -13.87
C TYR A 385 -2.69 -14.60 -13.75
N ALA A 386 -1.74 -13.73 -14.06
CA ALA A 386 -1.93 -12.26 -14.01
C ALA A 386 -3.18 -11.81 -14.79
N GLU A 387 -3.45 -12.42 -15.95
CA GLU A 387 -4.66 -12.14 -16.74
C GLU A 387 -5.89 -12.83 -16.14
N ASP A 388 -5.81 -14.14 -15.93
CA ASP A 388 -6.97 -14.97 -15.58
C ASP A 388 -7.52 -14.72 -14.17
N ILE A 389 -6.65 -14.30 -13.24
CA ILE A 389 -7.01 -14.11 -11.85
C ILE A 389 -6.88 -12.64 -11.45
N THR A 390 -5.69 -12.04 -11.55
CA THR A 390 -5.43 -10.68 -11.07
C THR A 390 -6.28 -9.67 -11.83
N ALA A 391 -6.15 -9.62 -13.16
CA ALA A 391 -6.91 -8.69 -13.99
C ALA A 391 -8.40 -9.01 -13.97
N ASN A 392 -8.77 -10.30 -14.02
CA ASN A 392 -10.17 -10.72 -14.00
C ASN A 392 -10.87 -10.37 -12.68
N ARG A 393 -10.18 -10.45 -11.52
CA ARG A 393 -10.72 -9.93 -10.26
C ARG A 393 -11.02 -8.44 -10.35
N VAL A 394 -10.11 -7.66 -10.92
CA VAL A 394 -10.29 -6.21 -11.08
C VAL A 394 -11.43 -5.91 -12.06
N LYS A 395 -11.53 -6.63 -13.19
CA LYS A 395 -12.66 -6.54 -14.13
C LYS A 395 -14.00 -6.78 -13.42
N LYS A 396 -14.07 -7.82 -12.58
CA LYS A 396 -15.27 -8.15 -11.79
C LYS A 396 -15.58 -7.09 -10.73
N ALA A 397 -14.59 -6.57 -10.02
CA ALA A 397 -14.78 -5.50 -9.06
C ALA A 397 -15.35 -4.24 -9.75
N ILE A 398 -14.80 -3.86 -10.91
CA ILE A 398 -15.24 -2.70 -11.70
C ILE A 398 -16.68 -2.86 -12.19
N ARG A 399 -17.02 -4.03 -12.77
CA ARG A 399 -18.33 -4.27 -13.42
C ARG A 399 -19.42 -4.75 -12.45
N GLY A 400 -19.01 -5.27 -11.30
CA GLY A 400 -19.85 -6.12 -10.45
C GLY A 400 -19.89 -7.55 -10.98
N TYR A 401 -20.26 -8.47 -10.12
CA TYR A 401 -20.32 -9.90 -10.40
C TYR A 401 -21.56 -10.54 -9.76
N GLU A 402 -22.02 -11.61 -10.39
CA GLU A 402 -23.05 -12.47 -9.81
C GLU A 402 -22.41 -13.39 -8.79
N PHE A 403 -23.04 -13.55 -7.66
CA PHE A 403 -22.61 -14.47 -6.62
C PHE A 403 -23.75 -15.33 -6.15
N ASP A 404 -23.42 -16.57 -5.86
CA ASP A 404 -24.28 -17.52 -5.20
C ASP A 404 -23.61 -17.94 -3.90
N GLY A 405 -24.30 -17.84 -2.79
CA GLY A 405 -23.72 -18.20 -1.51
C GLY A 405 -24.69 -18.18 -0.34
N ASN A 406 -24.26 -18.74 0.77
CA ASN A 406 -25.00 -18.69 2.01
C ASN A 406 -24.63 -17.43 2.80
N LYS A 407 -25.59 -16.55 3.01
CA LYS A 407 -25.48 -15.40 3.91
C LYS A 407 -25.83 -15.83 5.32
N LYS A 408 -24.88 -15.68 6.24
CA LYS A 408 -25.16 -15.84 7.67
C LYS A 408 -25.66 -14.51 8.25
N THR A 409 -26.80 -14.56 8.90
CA THR A 409 -27.40 -13.42 9.60
C THR A 409 -27.61 -13.77 11.06
N VAL A 410 -27.16 -12.92 11.97
CA VAL A 410 -27.49 -13.07 13.41
C VAL A 410 -28.94 -12.70 13.59
N LEU A 411 -29.76 -13.69 13.90
CA LEU A 411 -31.22 -13.52 14.12
C LEU A 411 -31.49 -13.05 15.55
N LYS A 412 -30.71 -13.55 16.48
CA LYS A 412 -30.81 -13.17 17.89
C LYS A 412 -29.50 -13.49 18.63
N SER A 413 -29.14 -12.67 19.61
CA SER A 413 -27.96 -12.88 20.42
C SER A 413 -28.30 -12.81 21.91
N TYR A 414 -27.65 -13.64 22.73
CA TYR A 414 -27.82 -13.73 24.17
C TYR A 414 -26.45 -13.71 24.83
N SER A 415 -26.24 -12.85 25.81
CA SER A 415 -25.03 -12.88 26.62
C SER A 415 -24.95 -14.15 27.47
N ILE A 416 -23.79 -14.77 27.55
CA ILE A 416 -23.55 -15.95 28.41
C ILE A 416 -23.49 -15.48 29.87
N ASN A 417 -24.60 -15.67 30.60
CA ASN A 417 -24.72 -15.42 32.01
C ASN A 417 -25.65 -16.46 32.67
N LEU A 418 -25.63 -16.57 33.98
CA LEU A 418 -26.43 -17.55 34.74
C LEU A 418 -27.93 -17.43 34.47
N THR A 419 -28.44 -16.22 34.15
CA THR A 419 -29.85 -15.98 33.85
C THR A 419 -30.23 -16.55 32.50
N ASN A 420 -29.39 -16.34 31.47
CA ASN A 420 -29.66 -16.88 30.14
C ASN A 420 -29.38 -18.39 30.06
N LEU A 421 -28.42 -18.91 30.80
CA LEU A 421 -28.22 -20.36 30.93
C LEU A 421 -29.43 -21.06 31.59
N LYS A 422 -30.09 -20.46 32.59
CA LYS A 422 -31.35 -20.98 33.15
C LYS A 422 -32.52 -20.92 32.17
N LYS A 423 -32.44 -20.10 31.12
CA LYS A 423 -33.44 -19.95 30.05
C LYS A 423 -33.06 -20.71 28.79
N SER A 424 -32.12 -21.66 28.85
CA SER A 424 -31.65 -22.41 27.68
C SER A 424 -32.76 -23.09 26.89
N GLN A 425 -33.78 -23.58 27.57
CA GLN A 425 -34.96 -24.18 26.92
C GLN A 425 -35.69 -23.17 26.00
N LYS A 426 -35.84 -21.94 26.46
CA LYS A 426 -36.43 -20.87 25.66
C LYS A 426 -35.56 -20.50 24.45
N ILE A 427 -34.25 -20.55 24.56
CA ILE A 427 -33.33 -20.30 23.43
C ILE A 427 -33.46 -21.41 22.39
N ILE A 428 -33.66 -22.67 22.83
CA ILE A 428 -33.88 -23.82 21.95
C ILE A 428 -35.24 -23.70 21.26
N GLU A 429 -36.31 -23.34 21.99
CA GLU A 429 -37.63 -23.09 21.39
C GLU A 429 -37.61 -21.98 20.34
N GLU A 430 -36.90 -20.90 20.60
CA GLU A 430 -36.70 -19.82 19.63
C GLU A 430 -35.86 -20.28 18.41
N LEU A 431 -34.82 -21.08 18.61
CA LEU A 431 -34.06 -21.70 17.53
C LEU A 431 -34.96 -22.53 16.64
N ASP A 432 -35.83 -23.36 17.23
CA ASP A 432 -36.74 -24.23 16.48
C ASP A 432 -37.83 -23.43 15.74
N LEU A 433 -38.28 -22.29 16.30
CA LEU A 433 -39.16 -21.37 15.58
C LEU A 433 -38.47 -20.76 14.34
N TYR A 434 -37.18 -20.38 14.47
CA TYR A 434 -36.43 -19.87 13.31
C TYR A 434 -36.15 -20.94 12.27
N LYS A 435 -35.98 -22.22 12.65
CA LYS A 435 -35.85 -23.35 11.71
C LYS A 435 -37.09 -23.60 10.86
N LEU A 436 -38.26 -23.21 11.35
CA LEU A 436 -39.52 -23.31 10.58
C LEU A 436 -39.66 -22.20 9.52
N ASN A 437 -38.78 -21.23 9.52
CA ASN A 437 -38.79 -20.14 8.55
C ASN A 437 -38.11 -20.58 7.27
N GLU A 438 -38.87 -20.79 6.20
CA GLU A 438 -38.39 -21.22 4.87
C GLU A 438 -37.38 -20.29 4.23
N LYS A 439 -37.22 -19.08 4.77
CA LYS A 439 -36.19 -18.13 4.34
C LYS A 439 -34.77 -18.65 4.58
N TYR A 440 -34.55 -19.47 5.61
CA TYR A 440 -33.24 -19.94 6.00
C TYR A 440 -33.03 -21.39 5.62
N SER A 441 -31.99 -21.67 4.84
CA SER A 441 -31.58 -23.03 4.47
C SER A 441 -31.04 -23.82 5.67
N ASN A 442 -30.52 -23.12 6.68
CA ASN A 442 -30.02 -23.70 7.91
C ASN A 442 -30.12 -22.68 9.05
N VAL A 443 -30.41 -23.13 10.27
CA VAL A 443 -30.40 -22.27 11.47
C VAL A 443 -29.65 -22.98 12.56
N THR A 444 -28.59 -22.34 13.08
CA THR A 444 -27.68 -22.92 14.07
C THR A 444 -27.49 -22.00 15.28
N LEU A 445 -27.02 -22.58 16.39
CA LEU A 445 -26.48 -21.84 17.53
C LEU A 445 -24.97 -21.76 17.39
N GLU A 446 -24.44 -20.56 17.39
CA GLU A 446 -23.00 -20.31 17.44
C GLU A 446 -22.66 -19.50 18.70
N SER A 447 -21.51 -19.77 19.31
CA SER A 447 -21.00 -18.97 20.43
C SER A 447 -19.87 -18.09 19.96
N ASP A 448 -19.93 -16.79 20.23
CA ASP A 448 -18.88 -15.83 19.93
C ASP A 448 -18.77 -14.78 21.04
N ASN A 449 -17.53 -14.54 21.49
CA ASN A 449 -17.16 -13.48 22.43
C ASN A 449 -18.06 -13.38 23.69
N GLY A 450 -18.40 -14.54 24.30
CA GLY A 450 -19.25 -14.59 25.49
C GLY A 450 -20.74 -14.43 25.22
N ASN A 451 -21.17 -14.54 23.98
CA ASN A 451 -22.57 -14.57 23.55
C ASN A 451 -22.91 -15.90 22.87
N ILE A 452 -24.18 -16.30 22.97
CA ILE A 452 -24.80 -17.34 22.15
C ILE A 452 -25.67 -16.65 21.14
N ALA A 453 -25.46 -16.91 19.85
CA ALA A 453 -26.24 -16.33 18.78
C ALA A 453 -27.00 -17.40 17.98
N ILE A 454 -28.26 -17.15 17.67
CA ILE A 454 -29.00 -17.90 16.67
C ILE A 454 -28.62 -17.31 15.32
N ILE A 455 -28.07 -18.13 14.45
CA ILE A 455 -27.60 -17.74 13.11
C ILE A 455 -28.45 -18.42 12.07
N GLY A 456 -29.08 -17.64 11.22
CA GLY A 456 -29.80 -18.11 10.03
C GLY A 456 -28.88 -18.04 8.81
N GLU A 457 -28.83 -19.13 8.05
CA GLU A 457 -28.17 -19.19 6.74
C GLU A 457 -29.22 -19.09 5.64
N GLU A 458 -29.19 -18.05 4.84
CA GLU A 458 -30.01 -17.82 3.67
C GLU A 458 -29.20 -18.04 2.41
N TYR A 459 -29.68 -18.90 1.50
CA TYR A 459 -29.07 -18.97 0.18
C TYR A 459 -29.46 -17.73 -0.60
N ILE A 460 -28.48 -16.91 -0.91
CA ILE A 460 -28.69 -15.72 -1.71
C ILE A 460 -27.99 -15.87 -3.04
N SER A 461 -28.72 -15.64 -4.10
CA SER A 461 -28.22 -15.37 -5.44
C SER A 461 -28.43 -13.89 -5.68
N GLY A 462 -27.35 -13.20 -6.04
CA GLY A 462 -27.39 -11.77 -6.20
C GLY A 462 -26.32 -11.26 -7.14
N LYS A 463 -26.39 -9.97 -7.43
CA LYS A 463 -25.36 -9.26 -8.19
C LYS A 463 -24.79 -8.15 -7.33
N THR A 464 -23.47 -8.13 -7.20
CA THR A 464 -22.79 -6.98 -6.58
C THR A 464 -22.84 -5.81 -7.54
N GLU A 465 -23.04 -4.62 -6.99
CA GLU A 465 -22.80 -3.40 -7.76
C GLU A 465 -21.30 -3.22 -8.00
N GLY A 466 -20.92 -2.98 -9.26
CA GLY A 466 -19.56 -2.64 -9.61
C GLY A 466 -19.09 -1.36 -8.90
N THR A 467 -17.79 -1.25 -8.73
CA THR A 467 -17.15 -0.03 -8.21
C THR A 467 -17.06 1.05 -9.26
N GLY A 468 -17.22 0.70 -10.55
CA GLY A 468 -16.82 1.58 -11.65
C GLY A 468 -15.31 1.65 -11.80
N GLY A 469 -14.87 2.55 -12.68
CA GLY A 469 -13.45 2.76 -12.96
C GLY A 469 -12.96 2.01 -14.20
N SER A 470 -11.65 2.02 -14.38
CA SER A 470 -10.97 1.41 -15.53
C SER A 470 -9.51 1.13 -15.20
N PHE A 471 -8.84 0.31 -16.02
CA PHE A 471 -7.40 0.04 -15.94
C PHE A 471 -6.84 -0.32 -17.31
N ASP A 472 -5.52 -0.28 -17.42
CA ASP A 472 -4.78 -0.73 -18.60
C ASP A 472 -3.90 -1.92 -18.22
N PHE A 473 -3.90 -2.95 -19.06
CA PHE A 473 -3.09 -4.14 -18.91
C PHE A 473 -1.86 -4.07 -19.81
N TYR A 474 -0.70 -4.34 -19.22
CA TYR A 474 0.60 -4.28 -19.88
C TYR A 474 1.36 -5.59 -19.70
N GLU A 475 2.22 -5.89 -20.66
CA GLU A 475 3.30 -6.86 -20.49
C GLU A 475 4.66 -6.17 -20.54
N LEU A 476 5.66 -6.81 -19.94
CA LEU A 476 7.04 -6.38 -20.09
C LEU A 476 7.49 -6.63 -21.53
N GLY A 477 7.74 -5.56 -22.25
CA GLY A 477 8.22 -5.59 -23.62
C GLY A 477 9.74 -5.71 -23.74
N ALA A 478 10.27 -5.30 -24.88
CA ALA A 478 11.68 -5.37 -25.18
C ALA A 478 12.52 -4.42 -24.29
N PRO A 479 13.80 -4.75 -24.03
CA PRO A 479 14.71 -3.83 -23.36
C PRO A 479 15.10 -2.67 -24.29
N ILE A 480 15.37 -1.50 -23.68
CA ILE A 480 15.85 -0.30 -24.41
C ILE A 480 17.20 -0.53 -25.11
N PHE A 481 18.04 -1.40 -24.52
CA PHE A 481 19.30 -1.80 -25.11
C PHE A 481 19.35 -3.30 -25.39
N ASN A 482 19.92 -3.66 -26.52
CA ASN A 482 20.22 -5.04 -26.86
C ASN A 482 21.36 -5.59 -25.98
N PRO A 483 21.61 -6.92 -25.98
CA PRO A 483 22.71 -7.51 -25.21
C PRO A 483 24.12 -7.00 -25.59
N ASP A 484 24.28 -6.47 -26.80
CA ASP A 484 25.50 -5.82 -27.30
C ASP A 484 25.60 -4.34 -26.89
N GLN A 485 24.71 -3.86 -26.01
CA GLN A 485 24.61 -2.49 -25.51
C GLN A 485 24.22 -1.45 -26.58
N ASN A 486 23.84 -1.88 -27.78
CA ASN A 486 23.26 -0.98 -28.76
C ASN A 486 21.79 -0.70 -28.47
N LEU A 487 21.36 0.50 -28.88
CA LEU A 487 19.96 0.93 -28.77
C LEU A 487 19.05 -0.05 -29.52
N ASN A 488 18.00 -0.50 -28.86
CA ASN A 488 16.97 -1.31 -29.47
C ASN A 488 15.93 -0.42 -30.14
N GLU A 489 16.07 -0.22 -31.44
CA GLU A 489 15.20 0.67 -32.23
C GLU A 489 13.77 0.14 -32.41
N GLU A 490 13.51 -1.15 -32.06
CA GLU A 490 12.17 -1.76 -32.15
C GLU A 490 11.23 -1.28 -31.04
N VAL A 491 11.77 -0.74 -29.93
CA VAL A 491 10.95 -0.24 -28.82
C VAL A 491 10.20 1.06 -29.14
N GLY A 492 10.54 1.72 -30.25
CA GLY A 492 9.92 2.95 -30.72
C GLY A 492 10.58 4.22 -30.14
N GLU A 493 10.61 5.26 -30.97
CA GLU A 493 11.31 6.52 -30.69
C GLU A 493 10.82 7.19 -29.40
N GLN A 494 9.49 7.22 -29.17
CA GLN A 494 8.93 7.90 -27.99
C GLN A 494 9.43 7.30 -26.68
N LYS A 495 9.51 5.97 -26.58
CA LYS A 495 10.02 5.28 -25.38
C LYS A 495 11.51 5.51 -25.15
N ILE A 496 12.28 5.62 -26.23
CA ILE A 496 13.69 5.98 -26.18
C ILE A 496 13.85 7.41 -25.67
N ARG A 497 13.04 8.35 -26.16
CA ARG A 497 13.03 9.76 -25.72
C ARG A 497 12.73 9.88 -24.22
N GLU A 498 11.68 9.20 -23.74
CA GLU A 498 11.32 9.15 -22.32
C GLU A 498 12.48 8.61 -21.45
N TYR A 499 13.10 7.52 -21.89
CA TYR A 499 14.24 6.93 -21.22
C TYR A 499 15.45 7.88 -21.15
N ILE A 500 15.85 8.49 -22.26
CA ILE A 500 17.00 9.41 -22.35
C ILE A 500 16.76 10.61 -21.43
N TYR A 501 15.59 11.25 -21.54
CA TYR A 501 15.28 12.42 -20.72
C TYR A 501 15.31 12.09 -19.22
N TYR A 502 14.69 10.97 -18.84
CA TYR A 502 14.73 10.50 -17.46
C TYR A 502 16.16 10.19 -16.98
N THR A 503 16.98 9.57 -17.81
CA THR A 503 18.36 9.21 -17.42
C THR A 503 19.18 10.46 -17.09
N GLU A 504 18.98 11.54 -17.81
CA GLU A 504 19.68 12.81 -17.63
C GLU A 504 19.13 13.68 -16.51
N THR A 505 17.81 13.71 -16.34
CA THR A 505 17.13 14.69 -15.49
C THR A 505 16.48 14.09 -14.24
N LYS A 506 16.23 12.77 -14.24
CA LYS A 506 15.36 12.07 -13.27
C LYS A 506 13.93 12.62 -13.25
N GLN A 507 13.51 13.25 -14.36
CA GLN A 507 12.15 13.75 -14.55
C GLN A 507 11.42 12.94 -15.63
N HIS A 508 10.11 12.90 -15.52
CA HIS A 508 9.25 12.36 -16.57
C HIS A 508 9.18 13.32 -17.75
N LEU A 509 9.22 12.78 -18.98
CA LEU A 509 9.04 13.57 -20.18
C LEU A 509 7.54 13.76 -20.43
N GLU A 510 7.01 14.95 -20.11
CA GLU A 510 5.60 15.31 -20.32
C GLU A 510 5.35 15.93 -21.71
N ARG A 511 6.40 16.45 -22.32
CA ARG A 511 6.30 17.18 -23.59
C ARG A 511 6.01 16.24 -24.74
N GLU A 512 4.93 16.51 -25.48
CA GLU A 512 4.63 15.85 -26.73
C GLU A 512 5.57 16.34 -27.85
N GLN A 513 5.95 15.43 -28.74
CA GLN A 513 6.79 15.76 -29.90
C GLN A 513 5.98 16.56 -30.92
N ILE A 514 6.43 17.77 -31.25
CA ILE A 514 5.87 18.61 -32.31
C ILE A 514 6.83 18.73 -33.47
N ALA A 515 6.31 18.83 -34.68
CA ALA A 515 7.10 18.79 -35.92
C ALA A 515 8.20 19.86 -35.97
N GLU A 516 7.90 21.09 -35.51
CA GLU A 516 8.84 22.22 -35.50
C GLU A 516 9.96 22.08 -34.48
N GLN A 517 9.78 21.20 -33.47
CA GLN A 517 10.72 20.93 -32.38
C GLN A 517 11.01 19.44 -32.27
N LYS A 518 11.06 18.74 -33.37
CA LYS A 518 11.17 17.28 -33.46
C LYS A 518 12.23 16.68 -32.56
N TYR A 519 13.37 17.31 -32.41
CA TYR A 519 14.50 16.75 -31.66
C TYR A 519 14.61 17.25 -30.21
N LEU A 520 13.83 18.26 -29.81
CA LEU A 520 13.80 18.76 -28.45
C LEU A 520 13.07 17.73 -27.56
N LEU A 521 13.72 17.33 -26.47
CA LEU A 521 13.06 16.57 -25.41
C LEU A 521 12.31 17.54 -24.51
N ASP A 522 13.02 18.35 -23.73
CA ASP A 522 12.47 19.45 -22.93
C ASP A 522 13.61 20.32 -22.38
N ASN A 523 13.25 21.40 -21.66
CA ASN A 523 14.18 22.22 -20.90
C ASN A 523 14.04 21.93 -19.40
N TYR A 524 15.16 21.67 -18.73
CA TYR A 524 15.18 21.44 -17.30
C TYR A 524 16.43 22.07 -16.67
N ASN A 525 16.26 22.83 -15.58
CA ASN A 525 17.37 23.53 -14.89
C ASN A 525 18.28 24.32 -15.83
N ASN A 526 17.70 25.16 -16.68
CA ASN A 526 18.41 25.99 -17.68
C ASN A 526 19.22 25.20 -18.72
N THR A 527 18.99 23.89 -18.84
CA THR A 527 19.61 23.02 -19.83
C THR A 527 18.55 22.53 -20.83
N GLY A 528 18.80 22.74 -22.12
CA GLY A 528 18.01 22.19 -23.20
C GLY A 528 18.49 20.79 -23.56
N TYR A 529 17.59 19.81 -23.55
CA TYR A 529 17.89 18.41 -23.86
C TYR A 529 17.38 18.09 -25.24
N TYR A 530 18.27 17.57 -26.10
CA TYR A 530 17.96 17.26 -27.49
C TYR A 530 18.36 15.84 -27.83
N PHE A 531 17.46 15.14 -28.56
CA PHE A 531 17.72 13.81 -29.10
C PHE A 531 17.64 13.90 -30.63
N TYR A 532 18.81 14.20 -31.26
CA TYR A 532 18.93 14.28 -32.72
C TYR A 532 19.08 12.86 -33.24
N TYR A 533 17.96 12.23 -33.50
CA TYR A 533 17.84 10.83 -33.90
C TYR A 533 16.95 10.71 -35.16
N GLU A 534 17.38 9.87 -36.10
CA GLU A 534 16.64 9.43 -37.24
C GLU A 534 16.79 7.91 -37.40
N LYS A 535 15.67 7.18 -37.49
CA LYS A 535 15.68 5.72 -37.48
C LYS A 535 16.51 5.11 -38.61
N GLU A 536 16.45 5.70 -39.83
CA GLU A 536 17.01 5.10 -41.04
C GLU A 536 18.33 5.72 -41.49
N LYS A 537 18.85 6.73 -40.83
CA LYS A 537 20.12 7.37 -41.17
C LYS A 537 20.85 7.86 -39.94
N PHE A 538 22.18 7.91 -40.06
CA PHE A 538 23.01 8.50 -39.01
C PHE A 538 22.85 10.02 -38.99
N THR A 539 22.79 10.55 -37.78
CA THR A 539 22.74 11.98 -37.52
C THR A 539 24.13 12.50 -37.15
N THR A 540 24.46 13.67 -37.65
CA THR A 540 25.75 14.30 -37.38
C THR A 540 25.53 15.71 -36.85
N LEU A 541 26.02 15.99 -35.65
CA LEU A 541 26.02 17.32 -35.06
C LEU A 541 27.18 18.12 -35.65
N SER A 542 26.85 19.16 -36.42
CA SER A 542 27.80 20.09 -37.06
C SER A 542 27.29 21.52 -36.93
N VAL A 543 28.07 22.50 -37.36
CA VAL A 543 27.63 23.91 -37.38
C VAL A 543 26.34 24.10 -38.17
N ASP A 544 26.23 23.41 -39.32
CA ASP A 544 25.06 23.49 -40.19
C ASP A 544 23.79 22.85 -39.62
N THR A 545 23.97 21.87 -38.73
CA THR A 545 22.85 21.13 -38.10
C THR A 545 22.44 21.70 -36.73
N LEU A 546 23.11 22.74 -36.23
CA LEU A 546 22.75 23.38 -34.96
C LEU A 546 21.40 24.10 -34.99
N ASN A 547 20.77 24.26 -36.13
CA ASN A 547 19.41 24.75 -36.27
C ASN A 547 18.35 23.83 -35.63
N ILE A 548 18.72 22.60 -35.24
CA ILE A 548 17.89 21.73 -34.41
C ILE A 548 17.63 22.31 -33.01
N VAL A 549 18.51 23.21 -32.54
CA VAL A 549 18.35 23.89 -31.24
C VAL A 549 17.34 25.03 -31.45
N THR A 550 16.11 24.78 -31.07
CA THR A 550 14.95 25.66 -31.28
C THR A 550 14.66 26.58 -30.12
N GLU A 551 15.11 26.23 -28.92
CA GLU A 551 14.86 26.99 -27.70
C GLU A 551 16.17 27.46 -27.04
N LYS A 552 16.14 28.65 -26.45
CA LYS A 552 17.31 29.20 -25.72
C LYS A 552 17.43 28.61 -24.33
N ALA A 553 18.63 28.14 -24.00
CA ALA A 553 19.03 27.69 -22.68
C ALA A 553 20.46 28.16 -22.37
N GLU A 554 20.89 28.04 -21.12
CA GLU A 554 22.26 28.35 -20.72
C GLU A 554 23.22 27.24 -21.13
N GLN A 555 22.75 26.00 -21.21
CA GLN A 555 23.48 24.82 -21.60
C GLN A 555 22.64 23.94 -22.52
N TYR A 556 23.29 23.15 -23.35
CA TYR A 556 22.63 22.22 -24.27
C TYR A 556 23.26 20.84 -24.13
N LEU A 557 22.44 19.82 -23.93
CA LEU A 557 22.84 18.42 -23.97
C LEU A 557 22.21 17.79 -25.21
N ILE A 558 23.05 17.39 -26.17
CA ILE A 558 22.59 16.93 -27.48
C ILE A 558 23.10 15.52 -27.74
N TYR A 559 22.18 14.61 -27.95
CA TYR A 559 22.45 13.26 -28.43
C TYR A 559 22.43 13.23 -29.96
N ALA A 560 23.47 12.67 -30.59
CA ALA A 560 23.53 12.34 -32.01
C ALA A 560 24.49 11.16 -32.25
N ASP A 561 24.47 10.59 -33.47
CA ASP A 561 25.36 9.47 -33.80
C ASP A 561 26.83 9.93 -33.93
N HIS A 562 27.05 11.10 -34.55
CA HIS A 562 28.36 11.70 -34.75
C HIS A 562 28.40 13.18 -34.35
N CYS A 563 29.60 13.69 -34.08
CA CYS A 563 29.84 15.10 -33.82
C CYS A 563 31.09 15.56 -34.59
N LEU A 564 30.93 16.63 -35.38
CA LEU A 564 32.01 17.31 -36.09
C LEU A 564 32.34 18.67 -35.49
N LEU A 565 31.72 19.05 -34.37
CA LEU A 565 32.01 20.30 -33.67
C LEU A 565 33.34 20.18 -32.92
N GLU A 566 34.19 21.18 -33.08
CA GLU A 566 35.44 21.29 -32.29
C GLU A 566 35.12 21.51 -30.80
N LYS A 567 35.99 21.03 -29.97
CA LYS A 567 35.81 21.09 -28.50
C LYS A 567 35.69 22.54 -28.01
N GLU A 568 36.51 23.44 -28.52
CA GLU A 568 36.48 24.87 -28.21
C GLU A 568 35.15 25.52 -28.63
N TYR A 569 34.60 25.14 -29.77
CA TYR A 569 33.34 25.62 -30.24
C TYR A 569 32.17 25.17 -29.35
N MET A 570 32.18 23.89 -28.91
CA MET A 570 31.18 23.37 -27.98
C MET A 570 31.27 24.06 -26.63
N MET A 571 32.47 24.24 -26.09
CA MET A 571 32.70 24.92 -24.81
C MET A 571 32.21 26.39 -24.86
N ALA A 572 32.50 27.13 -25.94
CA ALA A 572 32.05 28.52 -26.10
C ALA A 572 30.52 28.68 -26.15
N ARG A 573 29.79 27.61 -26.45
CA ARG A 573 28.30 27.59 -26.54
C ARG A 573 27.62 26.72 -25.50
N ASN A 574 28.40 26.23 -24.52
CA ASN A 574 27.89 25.33 -23.46
C ASN A 574 27.17 24.08 -24.02
N ILE A 575 27.72 23.48 -25.07
CA ILE A 575 27.17 22.27 -25.70
C ILE A 575 27.87 21.04 -25.12
N ILE A 576 27.10 20.08 -24.62
CA ILE A 576 27.54 18.75 -24.25
C ILE A 576 27.02 17.78 -25.29
N PHE A 577 27.92 17.11 -26.00
CA PHE A 577 27.58 16.05 -26.94
C PHE A 577 27.60 14.70 -26.25
N LYS A 578 26.57 13.88 -26.51
CA LYS A 578 26.51 12.46 -26.15
C LYS A 578 26.22 11.61 -27.38
N LYS A 579 27.00 10.54 -27.53
CA LYS A 579 26.86 9.62 -28.66
C LYS A 579 25.68 8.69 -28.44
N ILE A 580 24.83 8.52 -29.48
CA ILE A 580 23.79 7.49 -29.49
C ILE A 580 24.49 6.13 -29.73
N PRO A 581 24.29 5.12 -28.85
CA PRO A 581 24.89 3.80 -29.02
C PRO A 581 24.12 3.03 -30.10
N ARG A 582 24.61 3.04 -31.34
CA ARG A 582 24.05 2.31 -32.50
C ARG A 582 25.14 1.46 -33.15
N ASP A 583 24.72 0.31 -33.72
CA ASP A 583 25.62 -0.53 -34.52
C ASP A 583 25.87 0.11 -35.88
N ILE A 584 27.10 0.56 -36.09
CA ILE A 584 27.53 1.22 -37.36
C ILE A 584 27.58 0.25 -38.55
N LYS A 585 27.51 -1.07 -38.33
CA LYS A 585 27.61 -2.10 -39.37
C LYS A 585 26.30 -2.40 -40.10
N ARG A 586 25.20 -1.79 -39.72
CA ARG A 586 23.87 -2.04 -40.29
C ARG A 586 23.52 -1.16 -41.49
N PHE A 587 24.42 -0.26 -41.91
CA PHE A 587 24.19 0.63 -43.09
C PHE A 587 25.30 0.54 -44.09
#